data_aca881425be9600a102909fd25bfb55e
#
_entry.id   aca881425be9600a102909fd25bfb55e
#
_cell.length_a   1.000
_cell.length_b   1.000
_cell.length_c   1.000
_cell.angle_alpha   90.00
_cell.angle_beta   90.00
_cell.angle_gamma   90.00
#
_symmetry.space_group_name_H-M   'P 1'
#
loop_
_entity.id
_entity.type
_entity.pdbx_description
1 polymer ?
#
loop_
_entity_poly.entity_id
_entity_poly.type
_entity_poly.pdbx_seq_one_letter_code
_entity_poly.pdbx_strand_id
1 'polypeptide(L)'
;MIFDPLLDLFRGKAITIPPMDGAFRPNTALDDAPVLAALAAPDALAWHQGRVIASSGCDLVAVGQGVITAHSAPITALAAAADGALAVALSSGVLMLDGQNLPLPETLRCITALAFGPDGALWLANGSTRHPASGWVADLMEKNASGAVWRLENGAFSQMAGGLAYPYGLLPDAKGVVISESWRHQLLRLEAGRQTSILRHLPGYPARLSPAADGGAWLALFAPRNRLIEFVLQETHYRFDMMAEVPRENWIAPALSSGRSFLEPLQCGAIKTLGIHKAWSPSRSYGMVVRLDANMTPLASWHSRANGTCHGTTCALEAAGRLFVACKGGDCVLSLDGVI
;
A
#
# COMPACT_ATOMS: atom_id res chain seq x y z
N MET A 1 15.03 -22.24 0.30
CA MET A 1 15.74 -23.55 0.17
C MET A 1 17.21 -23.31 0.43
N ILE A 2 17.95 -24.30 1.04
CA ILE A 2 19.36 -24.13 1.45
C ILE A 2 20.31 -24.00 0.25
N PHE A 3 19.89 -24.39 -0.94
CA PHE A 3 20.70 -24.36 -2.16
C PHE A 3 20.51 -23.14 -3.06
N ASP A 4 19.56 -22.24 -2.76
CA ASP A 4 19.29 -21.08 -3.60
C ASP A 4 20.50 -20.13 -3.77
N PRO A 5 21.31 -19.83 -2.74
CA PRO A 5 22.51 -19.01 -2.91
C PRO A 5 23.58 -19.63 -3.82
N LEU A 6 23.70 -20.96 -3.85
CA LEU A 6 24.62 -21.68 -4.75
C LEU A 6 24.08 -21.73 -6.18
N LEU A 7 22.77 -21.90 -6.34
CA LEU A 7 22.12 -21.85 -7.65
C LEU A 7 22.16 -20.44 -8.26
N ASP A 8 22.07 -19.40 -7.44
CA ASP A 8 22.20 -18.02 -7.89
C ASP A 8 23.62 -17.68 -8.36
N LEU A 9 24.64 -18.31 -7.79
CA LEU A 9 26.03 -18.18 -8.26
C LEU A 9 26.21 -18.74 -9.70
N PHE A 10 25.48 -19.78 -10.06
CA PHE A 10 25.55 -20.46 -11.36
C PHE A 10 24.52 -19.94 -12.37
N ARG A 11 23.39 -19.43 -11.92
CA ARG A 11 22.29 -18.91 -12.77
C ARG A 11 22.34 -17.41 -13.02
N GLY A 12 23.32 -16.72 -12.45
CA GLY A 12 23.29 -15.27 -12.36
C GLY A 12 22.21 -14.81 -11.40
N LYS A 13 21.88 -13.52 -11.44
CA LYS A 13 20.83 -12.92 -10.60
C LYS A 13 19.42 -13.26 -11.11
N ALA A 14 19.10 -14.54 -11.21
CA ALA A 14 17.79 -15.01 -11.64
C ALA A 14 16.72 -14.63 -10.62
N ILE A 15 15.70 -13.90 -11.06
CA ILE A 15 14.63 -13.43 -10.21
C ILE A 15 13.41 -14.31 -10.38
N THR A 16 12.98 -14.91 -9.29
CA THR A 16 11.72 -15.65 -9.22
C THR A 16 10.63 -14.74 -8.63
N ILE A 17 9.59 -14.50 -9.42
CA ILE A 17 8.36 -13.86 -8.93
C ILE A 17 7.36 -14.97 -8.62
N PRO A 18 6.67 -14.93 -7.47
CA PRO A 18 5.63 -15.90 -7.18
C PRO A 18 4.55 -15.83 -8.26
N PRO A 19 4.03 -16.97 -8.73
CA PRO A 19 2.93 -16.98 -9.69
C PRO A 19 1.66 -16.39 -9.07
N MET A 20 0.85 -15.77 -9.90
CA MET A 20 -0.51 -15.39 -9.51
C MET A 20 -1.43 -16.59 -9.78
N ASP A 21 -1.51 -17.50 -8.82
CA ASP A 21 -2.37 -18.69 -8.84
C ASP A 21 -3.12 -18.86 -7.52
N GLY A 22 -3.95 -19.87 -7.38
CA GLY A 22 -4.75 -20.12 -6.20
C GLY A 22 -5.58 -18.90 -5.81
N ALA A 23 -5.42 -18.43 -4.59
CA ALA A 23 -6.11 -17.25 -4.07
C ALA A 23 -5.76 -15.94 -4.82
N PHE A 24 -4.63 -15.90 -5.52
CA PHE A 24 -4.17 -14.75 -6.32
C PHE A 24 -4.49 -14.86 -7.80
N ARG A 25 -5.37 -15.77 -8.21
CA ARG A 25 -5.70 -15.98 -9.62
C ARG A 25 -6.29 -14.71 -10.25
N PRO A 26 -5.68 -14.18 -11.35
CA PRO A 26 -6.11 -12.94 -11.98
C PRO A 26 -7.56 -13.00 -12.49
N ASN A 27 -8.29 -11.92 -12.25
CA ASN A 27 -9.66 -11.69 -12.74
C ASN A 27 -9.83 -10.20 -13.11
N THR A 28 -11.05 -9.75 -13.39
CA THR A 28 -11.40 -8.37 -13.76
C THR A 28 -12.35 -7.72 -12.75
N ALA A 29 -12.50 -8.32 -11.58
CA ALA A 29 -13.55 -7.97 -10.63
C ALA A 29 -13.49 -6.51 -10.13
N LEU A 30 -12.30 -5.87 -10.09
CA LEU A 30 -12.20 -4.44 -9.77
C LEU A 30 -12.61 -3.55 -10.96
N ASP A 31 -12.35 -3.98 -12.20
CA ASP A 31 -12.78 -3.22 -13.39
C ASP A 31 -14.29 -3.36 -13.64
N ASP A 32 -14.88 -4.49 -13.21
CA ASP A 32 -16.32 -4.77 -13.32
C ASP A 32 -17.12 -4.15 -12.15
N ALA A 33 -16.43 -3.68 -11.10
CA ALA A 33 -17.07 -3.12 -9.90
C ALA A 33 -17.63 -1.71 -10.15
N PRO A 34 -18.78 -1.37 -9.52
CA PRO A 34 -19.32 -0.01 -9.59
C PRO A 34 -18.36 1.04 -9.03
N VAL A 35 -18.14 2.11 -9.80
CA VAL A 35 -17.45 3.31 -9.32
C VAL A 35 -18.41 4.08 -8.42
N LEU A 36 -18.11 4.15 -7.12
CA LEU A 36 -18.87 4.92 -6.17
C LEU A 36 -18.65 6.42 -6.33
N ALA A 37 -17.38 6.81 -6.56
CA ALA A 37 -17.02 8.19 -6.81
C ALA A 37 -15.75 8.28 -7.68
N ALA A 38 -15.74 9.18 -8.65
CA ALA A 38 -14.52 9.66 -9.28
C ALA A 38 -13.84 10.64 -8.31
N LEU A 39 -12.60 10.36 -7.92
CA LEU A 39 -11.87 11.11 -6.91
C LEU A 39 -10.39 11.08 -7.26
N ALA A 40 -9.76 12.25 -7.36
CA ALA A 40 -8.36 12.34 -7.75
C ALA A 40 -7.43 11.68 -6.73
N ALA A 41 -6.69 10.67 -7.16
CA ALA A 41 -5.70 9.94 -6.38
C ALA A 41 -6.15 9.59 -4.94
N PRO A 42 -7.31 8.92 -4.72
CA PRO A 42 -7.74 8.53 -3.39
C PRO A 42 -6.73 7.56 -2.79
N ASP A 43 -6.37 7.76 -1.52
CA ASP A 43 -5.28 6.98 -0.91
C ASP A 43 -5.74 6.18 0.31
N ALA A 44 -6.17 6.83 1.37
CA ALA A 44 -6.66 6.20 2.59
C ALA A 44 -8.19 6.31 2.67
N LEU A 45 -8.84 5.25 3.17
CA LEU A 45 -10.26 5.20 3.48
C LEU A 45 -10.45 4.96 4.98
N ALA A 46 -11.49 5.55 5.54
CA ALA A 46 -11.97 5.24 6.89
C ALA A 46 -13.50 5.32 6.97
N TRP A 47 -14.09 4.56 7.89
CA TRP A 47 -15.50 4.70 8.24
C TRP A 47 -15.64 5.67 9.39
N HIS A 48 -16.29 6.79 9.17
CA HIS A 48 -16.42 7.84 10.18
C HIS A 48 -17.82 8.45 10.15
N GLN A 49 -18.48 8.51 11.30
CA GLN A 49 -19.81 9.10 11.45
C GLN A 49 -20.85 8.57 10.44
N GLY A 50 -20.88 7.23 10.24
CA GLY A 50 -21.85 6.59 9.37
C GLY A 50 -21.59 6.72 7.87
N ARG A 51 -20.42 7.16 7.45
CA ARG A 51 -20.03 7.33 6.04
C ARG A 51 -18.59 6.95 5.77
N VAL A 52 -18.29 6.66 4.52
CA VAL A 52 -16.92 6.47 4.05
C VAL A 52 -16.29 7.84 3.81
N ILE A 53 -15.14 8.07 4.43
CA ILE A 53 -14.30 9.22 4.13
C ILE A 53 -13.02 8.76 3.43
N ALA A 54 -12.47 9.60 2.56
CA ALA A 54 -11.27 9.34 1.79
C ALA A 54 -10.31 10.53 1.82
N SER A 55 -9.02 10.25 1.74
CA SER A 55 -8.02 11.27 1.40
C SER A 55 -7.91 11.40 -0.12
N SER A 56 -7.87 12.64 -0.63
CA SER A 56 -7.66 12.98 -2.04
C SER A 56 -6.73 14.19 -2.11
N GLY A 57 -5.44 13.96 -2.30
CA GLY A 57 -4.47 15.04 -2.18
C GLY A 57 -4.54 15.72 -0.82
N CYS A 58 -4.81 17.03 -0.80
CA CYS A 58 -4.97 17.81 0.44
C CYS A 58 -6.37 17.70 1.06
N ASP A 59 -7.33 17.11 0.35
CA ASP A 59 -8.73 17.12 0.76
C ASP A 59 -9.10 15.86 1.52
N LEU A 60 -9.82 16.04 2.63
CA LEU A 60 -10.60 15.01 3.28
C LEU A 60 -12.01 15.04 2.67
N VAL A 61 -12.43 13.96 2.06
CA VAL A 61 -13.66 13.89 1.27
C VAL A 61 -14.63 12.91 1.88
N ALA A 62 -15.90 13.26 2.02
CA ALA A 62 -16.97 12.28 2.19
C ALA A 62 -17.30 11.69 0.81
N VAL A 63 -17.04 10.41 0.63
CA VAL A 63 -17.15 9.73 -0.67
C VAL A 63 -18.59 9.84 -1.20
N GLY A 64 -18.72 10.43 -2.42
CA GLY A 64 -20.02 10.69 -3.03
C GLY A 64 -20.78 11.91 -2.48
N GLN A 65 -20.22 12.66 -1.51
CA GLN A 65 -20.90 13.81 -0.89
C GLN A 65 -20.10 15.12 -1.00
N GLY A 66 -18.78 15.06 -1.21
CA GLY A 66 -17.92 16.24 -1.39
C GLY A 66 -16.87 16.42 -0.32
N VAL A 67 -16.14 17.53 -0.40
CA VAL A 67 -15.03 17.87 0.50
C VAL A 67 -15.56 18.23 1.89
N ILE A 68 -15.00 17.61 2.91
CA ILE A 68 -15.26 17.92 4.33
C ILE A 68 -14.32 19.03 4.80
N THR A 69 -13.02 18.87 4.52
CA THR A 69 -11.97 19.79 4.96
C THR A 69 -10.80 19.72 4.00
N ALA A 70 -10.22 20.88 3.67
CA ALA A 70 -8.96 20.98 2.95
C ALA A 70 -7.81 21.26 3.93
N HIS A 71 -6.70 20.52 3.79
CA HIS A 71 -5.51 20.67 4.60
C HIS A 71 -4.39 21.41 3.86
N SER A 72 -3.39 21.87 4.59
CA SER A 72 -2.26 22.64 4.03
C SER A 72 -1.26 21.78 3.23
N ALA A 73 -1.35 20.45 3.35
CA ALA A 73 -0.49 19.49 2.66
C ALA A 73 -1.27 18.20 2.37
N PRO A 74 -0.81 17.36 1.41
CA PRO A 74 -1.46 16.09 1.10
C PRO A 74 -1.59 15.19 2.32
N ILE A 75 -2.76 14.56 2.46
CA ILE A 75 -3.05 13.59 3.50
C ILE A 75 -2.35 12.27 3.12
N THR A 76 -1.58 11.71 4.03
CA THR A 76 -0.84 10.45 3.82
C THR A 76 -1.45 9.26 4.53
N ALA A 77 -2.20 9.48 5.60
CA ALA A 77 -2.91 8.42 6.31
C ALA A 77 -4.13 8.96 7.07
N LEU A 78 -5.13 8.10 7.23
CA LEU A 78 -6.36 8.33 8.00
C LEU A 78 -6.62 7.14 8.92
N ALA A 79 -7.16 7.41 10.09
CA ALA A 79 -7.79 6.40 10.93
C ALA A 79 -8.95 7.01 11.70
N ALA A 80 -10.06 6.28 11.80
CA ALA A 80 -11.19 6.61 12.65
C ALA A 80 -11.35 5.57 13.74
N ALA A 81 -11.56 6.00 14.97
CA ALA A 81 -11.85 5.13 16.09
C ALA A 81 -13.36 4.89 16.25
N ALA A 82 -13.72 3.85 16.98
CA ALA A 82 -15.12 3.50 17.22
C ALA A 82 -15.88 4.56 18.03
N ASP A 83 -15.19 5.32 18.89
CA ASP A 83 -15.73 6.44 19.66
C ASP A 83 -15.92 7.73 18.84
N GLY A 84 -15.48 7.72 17.58
CA GLY A 84 -15.60 8.83 16.63
C GLY A 84 -14.36 9.70 16.53
N ALA A 85 -13.27 9.41 17.25
CA ALA A 85 -12.02 10.15 17.09
C ALA A 85 -11.44 9.94 15.68
N LEU A 86 -10.88 11.00 15.10
CA LEU A 86 -10.30 10.99 13.75
C LEU A 86 -8.84 11.44 13.79
N ALA A 87 -7.95 10.55 13.33
CA ALA A 87 -6.55 10.84 13.15
C ALA A 87 -6.22 11.08 11.68
N VAL A 88 -5.51 12.17 11.38
CA VAL A 88 -5.12 12.57 10.01
C VAL A 88 -3.63 12.90 10.01
N ALA A 89 -2.86 12.22 9.15
CA ALA A 89 -1.45 12.53 8.94
C ALA A 89 -1.24 13.24 7.60
N LEU A 90 -0.37 14.25 7.58
CA LEU A 90 -0.02 15.04 6.42
C LEU A 90 1.41 14.76 5.95
N SER A 91 1.66 14.93 4.67
CA SER A 91 2.99 14.80 4.05
C SER A 91 4.00 15.83 4.55
N SER A 92 3.55 16.89 5.19
CA SER A 92 4.39 17.88 5.87
C SER A 92 4.96 17.40 7.20
N GLY A 93 4.64 16.16 7.64
CA GLY A 93 5.05 15.64 8.95
C GLY A 93 4.17 16.15 10.09
N VAL A 94 2.92 16.49 9.81
CA VAL A 94 1.92 16.86 10.82
C VAL A 94 1.00 15.67 11.07
N LEU A 95 0.71 15.38 12.33
CA LEU A 95 -0.36 14.47 12.74
C LEU A 95 -1.40 15.29 13.52
N MET A 96 -2.64 15.12 13.15
CA MET A 96 -3.79 15.71 13.85
C MET A 96 -4.64 14.60 14.46
N LEU A 97 -5.15 14.87 15.65
CA LEU A 97 -6.19 14.08 16.31
C LEU A 97 -7.35 15.03 16.62
N ASP A 98 -8.53 14.75 16.08
CA ASP A 98 -9.73 15.59 16.19
C ASP A 98 -9.47 17.08 15.85
N GLY A 99 -8.69 17.29 14.78
CA GLY A 99 -8.32 18.62 14.29
C GLY A 99 -7.20 19.32 15.07
N GLN A 100 -6.69 18.74 16.15
CA GLN A 100 -5.59 19.28 16.94
C GLN A 100 -4.25 18.68 16.55
N ASN A 101 -3.25 19.51 16.28
CA ASN A 101 -1.91 19.07 15.96
C ASN A 101 -1.22 18.43 17.19
N LEU A 102 -0.61 17.29 16.97
CA LEU A 102 0.19 16.60 17.97
C LEU A 102 1.68 16.86 17.74
N PRO A 103 2.47 17.11 18.79
CA PRO A 103 3.92 17.21 18.69
C PRO A 103 4.50 15.83 18.36
N LEU A 104 5.21 15.70 17.24
CA LEU A 104 5.78 14.43 16.80
C LEU A 104 7.26 14.32 17.16
N PRO A 105 7.77 13.12 17.47
CA PRO A 105 9.19 12.82 17.47
C PRO A 105 9.83 13.20 16.12
N GLU A 106 11.06 13.72 16.15
CA GLU A 106 11.75 14.24 14.96
C GLU A 106 11.90 13.22 13.83
N THR A 107 12.03 11.95 14.18
CA THR A 107 12.19 10.83 13.21
C THR A 107 10.88 10.37 12.58
N LEU A 108 9.71 10.84 13.07
CA LEU A 108 8.38 10.41 12.62
C LEU A 108 7.83 11.44 11.61
N ARG A 109 8.29 11.36 10.35
CA ARG A 109 7.96 12.36 9.31
C ARG A 109 7.27 11.79 8.08
N CYS A 110 7.33 10.48 7.86
CA CYS A 110 6.74 9.82 6.71
C CYS A 110 5.65 8.85 7.18
N ILE A 111 4.56 9.39 7.75
CA ILE A 111 3.46 8.55 8.24
C ILE A 111 2.70 8.00 7.02
N THR A 112 2.72 6.68 6.84
CA THR A 112 2.13 5.95 5.72
C THR A 112 0.83 5.26 6.08
N ALA A 113 0.66 4.89 7.35
CA ALA A 113 -0.57 4.30 7.87
C ALA A 113 -0.83 4.71 9.32
N LEU A 114 -2.12 4.77 9.65
CA LEU A 114 -2.65 4.97 10.99
C LEU A 114 -3.69 3.88 11.26
N ALA A 115 -3.76 3.40 12.51
CA ALA A 115 -4.82 2.49 12.96
C ALA A 115 -5.02 2.62 14.47
N PHE A 116 -6.29 2.70 14.92
CA PHE A 116 -6.59 2.58 16.35
C PHE A 116 -6.59 1.11 16.76
N GLY A 117 -5.96 0.81 17.88
CA GLY A 117 -6.02 -0.49 18.52
C GLY A 117 -7.33 -0.70 19.30
N PRO A 118 -7.64 -1.94 19.67
CA PRO A 118 -8.82 -2.23 20.50
C PRO A 118 -8.75 -1.63 21.91
N ASP A 119 -7.57 -1.22 22.34
CA ASP A 119 -7.26 -0.52 23.59
C ASP A 119 -7.34 1.02 23.47
N GLY A 120 -7.72 1.54 22.28
CA GLY A 120 -7.80 2.97 21.99
C GLY A 120 -6.46 3.63 21.66
N ALA A 121 -5.34 2.92 21.75
CA ALA A 121 -4.03 3.47 21.36
C ALA A 121 -3.96 3.67 19.83
N LEU A 122 -3.32 4.76 19.39
CA LEU A 122 -3.10 5.01 17.97
C LEU A 122 -1.75 4.42 17.55
N TRP A 123 -1.78 3.52 16.57
CA TRP A 123 -0.61 2.95 15.94
C TRP A 123 -0.28 3.73 14.66
N LEU A 124 1.02 3.93 14.42
CA LEU A 124 1.52 4.70 13.28
C LEU A 124 2.63 3.92 12.57
N ALA A 125 2.54 3.81 11.26
CA ALA A 125 3.64 3.37 10.43
C ALA A 125 4.38 4.59 9.89
N ASN A 126 5.70 4.66 10.12
CA ASN A 126 6.61 5.61 9.49
C ASN A 126 7.35 4.87 8.39
N GLY A 127 7.04 5.16 7.12
CA GLY A 127 7.57 4.43 5.97
C GLY A 127 9.07 4.60 5.81
N SER A 128 9.58 5.79 6.06
CA SER A 128 10.99 6.14 5.87
C SER A 128 11.41 7.29 6.78
N THR A 129 12.68 7.29 7.20
CA THR A 129 13.33 8.47 7.80
C THR A 129 14.15 9.27 6.79
N ARG A 130 14.32 8.76 5.54
CA ARG A 130 15.12 9.38 4.48
C ARG A 130 14.28 10.12 3.46
N HIS A 131 13.10 9.59 3.13
CA HIS A 131 12.23 10.13 2.09
C HIS A 131 10.85 10.47 2.62
N PRO A 132 10.21 11.55 2.13
CA PRO A 132 8.81 11.79 2.37
C PRO A 132 7.94 10.75 1.64
N ALA A 133 6.67 10.65 1.97
CA ALA A 133 5.76 9.69 1.34
C ALA A 133 5.70 9.84 -0.20
N SER A 134 5.82 11.06 -0.74
CA SER A 134 5.94 11.29 -2.19
C SER A 134 7.23 10.76 -2.81
N GLY A 135 8.25 10.50 -1.99
CA GLY A 135 9.57 9.96 -2.39
C GLY A 135 9.66 8.44 -2.42
N TRP A 136 8.54 7.71 -2.25
CA TRP A 136 8.51 6.26 -2.11
C TRP A 136 9.25 5.47 -3.20
N VAL A 137 9.25 5.96 -4.46
CA VAL A 137 10.00 5.30 -5.55
C VAL A 137 11.50 5.37 -5.32
N ALA A 138 12.03 6.51 -4.87
CA ALA A 138 13.45 6.65 -4.54
C ALA A 138 13.80 5.80 -3.32
N ASP A 139 12.93 5.77 -2.31
CA ASP A 139 13.09 4.92 -1.12
C ASP A 139 13.20 3.42 -1.50
N LEU A 140 12.34 2.95 -2.42
CA LEU A 140 12.42 1.60 -2.97
C LEU A 140 13.73 1.39 -3.75
N MET A 141 14.09 2.32 -4.65
CA MET A 141 15.30 2.20 -5.48
C MET A 141 16.57 2.21 -4.62
N GLU A 142 16.60 2.90 -3.51
CA GLU A 142 17.69 2.85 -2.53
C GLU A 142 17.68 1.57 -1.68
N LYS A 143 16.63 0.74 -1.78
CA LYS A 143 16.40 -0.43 -0.90
C LYS A 143 16.43 -0.04 0.58
N ASN A 144 15.84 1.11 0.88
CA ASN A 144 15.85 1.66 2.23
C ASN A 144 15.03 0.78 3.20
N ALA A 145 15.51 0.66 4.42
CA ALA A 145 14.85 -0.06 5.50
C ALA A 145 14.93 0.75 6.82
N SER A 146 14.66 2.05 6.72
CA SER A 146 14.65 2.95 7.87
C SER A 146 13.27 3.14 8.49
N GLY A 147 12.28 2.40 8.00
CA GLY A 147 10.91 2.47 8.49
C GLY A 147 10.76 1.96 9.92
N ALA A 148 9.69 2.42 10.58
CA ALA A 148 9.40 2.09 11.96
C ALA A 148 7.89 2.03 12.22
N VAL A 149 7.49 1.33 13.28
CA VAL A 149 6.14 1.37 13.82
C VAL A 149 6.17 2.00 15.20
N TRP A 150 5.25 2.91 15.42
CA TRP A 150 5.10 3.67 16.66
C TRP A 150 3.72 3.45 17.26
N ARG A 151 3.59 3.65 18.55
CA ARG A 151 2.34 3.62 19.30
C ARG A 151 2.22 4.90 20.13
N LEU A 152 1.10 5.57 20.00
CA LEU A 152 0.71 6.71 20.82
C LEU A 152 -0.33 6.25 21.84
N GLU A 153 0.00 6.39 23.11
CA GLU A 153 -0.86 6.07 24.22
C GLU A 153 -0.67 7.09 25.34
N ASN A 154 -1.75 7.58 25.91
CA ASN A 154 -1.74 8.60 26.99
C ASN A 154 -0.85 9.82 26.67
N GLY A 155 -0.83 10.25 25.39
CA GLY A 155 -0.04 11.39 24.92
C GLY A 155 1.45 11.11 24.71
N ALA A 156 1.93 9.88 24.94
CA ALA A 156 3.33 9.48 24.77
C ALA A 156 3.54 8.61 23.52
N PHE A 157 4.55 8.95 22.72
CA PHE A 157 4.98 8.15 21.56
C PHE A 157 6.06 7.15 21.98
N SER A 158 5.86 5.88 21.61
CA SER A 158 6.83 4.80 21.81
C SER A 158 7.11 4.11 20.49
N GLN A 159 8.39 3.94 20.13
CA GLN A 159 8.77 3.15 18.97
C GLN A 159 8.71 1.66 19.32
N MET A 160 7.84 0.93 18.63
CA MET A 160 7.58 -0.48 18.86
C MET A 160 8.43 -1.40 17.99
N ALA A 161 8.78 -0.94 16.78
CA ALA A 161 9.61 -1.68 15.83
C ALA A 161 10.40 -0.71 14.94
N GLY A 162 11.56 -1.12 14.45
CA GLY A 162 12.38 -0.38 13.50
C GLY A 162 13.06 -1.31 12.49
N GLY A 163 13.80 -0.74 11.54
CA GLY A 163 14.49 -1.50 10.48
C GLY A 163 13.54 -2.10 9.45
N LEU A 164 12.35 -1.52 9.31
CA LEU A 164 11.32 -1.96 8.39
C LEU A 164 11.51 -1.34 7.01
N ALA A 165 11.27 -2.14 5.98
CA ALA A 165 11.37 -1.70 4.58
C ALA A 165 10.00 -1.19 4.10
N TYR A 166 9.71 0.06 4.40
CA TYR A 166 8.50 0.79 4.07
C TYR A 166 7.22 0.13 4.62
N PRO A 167 7.00 0.14 5.95
CA PRO A 167 5.73 -0.26 6.51
C PRO A 167 4.62 0.66 5.99
N TYR A 168 3.54 0.07 5.41
CA TYR A 168 2.49 0.82 4.72
C TYR A 168 1.07 0.47 5.19
N GLY A 169 0.91 -0.56 5.99
CA GLY A 169 -0.37 -0.95 6.57
C GLY A 169 -0.19 -1.48 7.98
N LEU A 170 -1.20 -1.25 8.80
CA LEU A 170 -1.28 -1.67 10.20
C LEU A 170 -2.63 -2.28 10.48
N LEU A 171 -2.64 -3.41 11.18
CA LEU A 171 -3.84 -4.03 11.71
C LEU A 171 -3.58 -4.43 13.17
N PRO A 172 -3.87 -3.53 14.13
CA PRO A 172 -3.74 -3.82 15.55
C PRO A 172 -4.80 -4.82 16.02
N ASP A 173 -4.42 -5.70 16.92
CA ASP A 173 -5.31 -6.60 17.64
C ASP A 173 -4.93 -6.69 19.13
N ALA A 174 -5.60 -7.55 19.90
CA ALA A 174 -5.32 -7.70 21.35
C ALA A 174 -3.92 -8.26 21.65
N LYS A 175 -3.23 -8.86 20.66
CA LYS A 175 -1.89 -9.46 20.84
C LYS A 175 -0.76 -8.54 20.37
N GLY A 176 -1.06 -7.55 19.53
CA GLY A 176 -0.07 -6.65 18.95
C GLY A 176 -0.53 -6.04 17.65
N VAL A 177 0.30 -6.06 16.60
CA VAL A 177 -0.04 -5.48 15.31
C VAL A 177 0.49 -6.31 14.15
N VAL A 178 -0.34 -6.48 13.10
CA VAL A 178 0.11 -6.97 11.80
C VAL A 178 0.54 -5.77 10.97
N ILE A 179 1.70 -5.87 10.34
CA ILE A 179 2.35 -4.81 9.57
C ILE A 179 2.53 -5.30 8.14
N SER A 180 2.11 -4.53 7.15
CA SER A 180 2.54 -4.76 5.77
C SER A 180 3.89 -4.10 5.53
N GLU A 181 4.88 -4.85 5.07
CA GLU A 181 6.22 -4.37 4.71
C GLU A 181 6.39 -4.41 3.20
N SER A 182 6.25 -3.23 2.55
CA SER A 182 6.05 -3.14 1.11
C SER A 182 7.26 -3.62 0.31
N TRP A 183 8.48 -3.18 0.65
CA TRP A 183 9.68 -3.51 -0.14
C TRP A 183 10.19 -4.95 0.06
N ARG A 184 9.69 -5.64 1.10
CA ARG A 184 9.95 -7.07 1.32
C ARG A 184 8.79 -7.98 0.96
N HIS A 185 7.70 -7.43 0.40
CA HIS A 185 6.53 -8.17 -0.07
C HIS A 185 6.00 -9.17 0.95
N GLN A 186 5.81 -8.72 2.20
CA GLN A 186 5.42 -9.59 3.30
C GLN A 186 4.52 -8.92 4.32
N LEU A 187 3.88 -9.74 5.15
CA LEU A 187 3.26 -9.32 6.39
C LEU A 187 4.09 -9.80 7.58
N LEU A 188 4.25 -8.93 8.54
CA LEU A 188 4.91 -9.20 9.82
C LEU A 188 3.88 -9.10 10.93
N ARG A 189 4.03 -9.94 11.95
CA ARG A 189 3.41 -9.76 13.26
C ARG A 189 4.42 -9.22 14.25
N LEU A 190 4.08 -8.13 14.90
CA LEU A 190 4.78 -7.62 16.05
C LEU A 190 3.97 -7.97 17.29
N GLU A 191 4.51 -8.83 18.13
CA GLU A 191 3.88 -9.30 19.36
C GLU A 191 4.95 -9.36 20.48
N ALA A 192 4.69 -8.75 21.63
CA ALA A 192 5.62 -8.68 22.75
C ALA A 192 7.06 -8.26 22.36
N GLY A 193 7.21 -7.29 21.48
CA GLY A 193 8.50 -6.79 20.97
C GLY A 193 9.19 -7.70 19.95
N ARG A 194 8.62 -8.86 19.61
CA ARG A 194 9.17 -9.79 18.62
C ARG A 194 8.50 -9.61 17.27
N GLN A 195 9.30 -9.46 16.21
CA GLN A 195 8.83 -9.45 14.83
C GLN A 195 8.90 -10.87 14.25
N THR A 196 7.80 -11.33 13.67
CA THR A 196 7.71 -12.64 12.99
C THR A 196 7.04 -12.46 11.64
N SER A 197 7.65 -12.97 10.57
CA SER A 197 7.02 -12.98 9.25
C SER A 197 5.92 -14.04 9.22
N ILE A 198 4.69 -13.61 8.87
CA ILE A 198 3.49 -14.47 8.87
C ILE A 198 2.99 -14.77 7.46
N LEU A 199 3.27 -13.91 6.48
CA LEU A 199 2.98 -14.13 5.07
C LEU A 199 4.12 -13.54 4.25
N ARG A 200 4.74 -14.34 3.39
CA ARG A 200 5.88 -13.96 2.55
C ARG A 200 5.58 -14.12 1.08
N HIS A 201 6.42 -13.52 0.27
CA HIS A 201 6.40 -13.69 -1.18
C HIS A 201 5.06 -13.28 -1.82
N LEU A 202 4.48 -12.18 -1.34
CA LEU A 202 3.31 -11.60 -1.99
C LEU A 202 3.63 -11.27 -3.47
N PRO A 203 2.67 -11.43 -4.39
CA PRO A 203 2.89 -11.17 -5.82
C PRO A 203 2.90 -9.70 -6.18
N GLY A 204 2.76 -8.82 -5.20
CA GLY A 204 2.77 -7.35 -5.33
C GLY A 204 3.34 -6.67 -4.11
N TYR A 205 3.28 -5.35 -4.14
CA TYR A 205 3.71 -4.46 -3.05
C TYR A 205 2.54 -4.21 -2.10
N PRO A 206 2.55 -4.75 -0.87
CA PRO A 206 1.46 -4.58 0.07
C PRO A 206 1.34 -3.14 0.55
N ALA A 207 0.10 -2.64 0.58
CA ALA A 207 -0.29 -1.35 1.11
C ALA A 207 -1.08 -1.52 2.41
N ARG A 208 -2.20 -0.80 2.58
CA ARG A 208 -2.94 -0.81 3.85
C ARG A 208 -3.68 -2.11 4.09
N LEU A 209 -3.79 -2.41 5.36
CA LEU A 209 -4.61 -3.46 5.95
C LEU A 209 -5.85 -2.84 6.58
N SER A 210 -6.96 -3.54 6.53
CA SER A 210 -8.17 -3.23 7.32
C SER A 210 -8.79 -4.51 7.86
N PRO A 211 -9.52 -4.44 8.98
CA PRO A 211 -10.20 -5.61 9.52
C PRO A 211 -11.32 -6.05 8.57
N ALA A 212 -11.61 -7.35 8.59
CA ALA A 212 -12.80 -7.91 7.99
C ALA A 212 -13.77 -8.36 9.08
N ALA A 213 -15.06 -8.33 8.79
CA ALA A 213 -16.13 -8.59 9.78
C ALA A 213 -16.05 -9.98 10.41
N ASP A 214 -15.53 -10.97 9.69
CA ASP A 214 -15.41 -12.37 10.15
C ASP A 214 -14.10 -12.68 10.90
N GLY A 215 -13.30 -11.64 11.24
CA GLY A 215 -12.05 -11.76 12.02
C GLY A 215 -10.79 -11.93 11.19
N GLY A 216 -10.86 -11.87 9.86
CA GLY A 216 -9.69 -11.80 8.97
C GLY A 216 -9.33 -10.35 8.60
N ALA A 217 -8.75 -10.17 7.42
CA ALA A 217 -8.31 -8.86 6.94
C ALA A 217 -8.50 -8.67 5.44
N TRP A 218 -8.58 -7.42 5.03
CA TRP A 218 -8.41 -6.96 3.67
C TRP A 218 -7.03 -6.34 3.51
N LEU A 219 -6.34 -6.73 2.44
CA LEU A 219 -5.01 -6.23 2.10
C LEU A 219 -5.05 -5.63 0.68
N ALA A 220 -4.66 -4.39 0.53
CA ALA A 220 -4.43 -3.80 -0.78
C ALA A 220 -2.98 -4.04 -1.24
N LEU A 221 -2.79 -4.28 -2.55
CA LEU A 221 -1.47 -4.33 -3.17
C LEU A 221 -1.44 -3.29 -4.31
N PHE A 222 -0.62 -2.26 -4.17
CA PHE A 222 -0.68 -1.09 -5.06
C PHE A 222 0.03 -1.25 -6.41
N ALA A 223 0.91 -2.24 -6.54
CA ALA A 223 1.57 -2.57 -7.80
C ALA A 223 1.98 -4.05 -7.82
N PRO A 224 2.09 -4.69 -8.99
CA PRO A 224 2.52 -6.07 -9.10
C PRO A 224 4.05 -6.13 -9.00
N ARG A 225 4.58 -7.26 -8.58
CA ARG A 225 5.99 -7.58 -8.80
C ARG A 225 6.23 -7.84 -10.29
N ASN A 226 7.27 -7.25 -10.83
CA ASN A 226 7.66 -7.34 -12.23
C ASN A 226 9.11 -7.80 -12.33
N ARG A 227 9.40 -8.79 -13.19
CA ARG A 227 10.75 -9.37 -13.32
C ARG A 227 11.80 -8.32 -13.66
N LEU A 228 11.48 -7.36 -14.53
CA LEU A 228 12.43 -6.32 -14.91
C LEU A 228 12.73 -5.39 -13.74
N ILE A 229 11.70 -4.98 -12.99
CA ILE A 229 11.87 -4.13 -11.81
C ILE A 229 12.70 -4.84 -10.74
N GLU A 230 12.34 -6.09 -10.44
CA GLU A 230 13.08 -6.90 -9.46
C GLU A 230 14.55 -7.12 -9.88
N PHE A 231 14.80 -7.29 -11.19
CA PHE A 231 16.15 -7.37 -11.74
C PHE A 231 16.91 -6.05 -11.52
N VAL A 232 16.32 -4.91 -11.89
CA VAL A 232 16.92 -3.57 -11.68
C VAL A 232 17.24 -3.32 -10.20
N LEU A 233 16.35 -3.74 -9.30
CA LEU A 233 16.60 -3.63 -7.85
C LEU A 233 17.83 -4.43 -7.37
N GLN A 234 18.29 -5.43 -8.10
CA GLN A 234 19.52 -6.19 -7.79
C GLN A 234 20.75 -5.61 -8.45
N GLU A 235 20.61 -4.88 -9.57
CA GLU A 235 21.70 -4.28 -10.32
C GLU A 235 22.11 -2.92 -9.72
N THR A 236 23.00 -2.94 -8.73
CA THR A 236 23.35 -1.77 -7.91
C THR A 236 23.86 -0.59 -8.75
N HIS A 237 24.83 -0.83 -9.65
CA HIS A 237 25.41 0.24 -10.48
C HIS A 237 24.36 0.82 -11.42
N TYR A 238 23.70 -0.02 -12.22
CA TYR A 238 22.64 0.41 -13.13
C TYR A 238 21.54 1.21 -12.43
N ARG A 239 21.12 0.75 -11.25
CA ARG A 239 20.07 1.41 -10.46
C ARG A 239 20.46 2.82 -10.05
N PHE A 240 21.69 3.02 -9.56
CA PHE A 240 22.15 4.35 -9.17
C PHE A 240 22.43 5.25 -10.38
N ASP A 241 22.96 4.72 -11.48
CA ASP A 241 23.12 5.46 -12.73
C ASP A 241 21.76 5.92 -13.28
N MET A 242 20.76 5.02 -13.30
CA MET A 242 19.38 5.38 -13.66
C MET A 242 18.81 6.49 -12.76
N MET A 243 19.04 6.41 -11.45
CA MET A 243 18.54 7.44 -10.51
C MET A 243 19.22 8.80 -10.72
N ALA A 244 20.48 8.82 -11.14
CA ALA A 244 21.27 10.03 -11.37
C ALA A 244 20.99 10.69 -12.73
N GLU A 245 20.75 9.90 -13.78
CA GLU A 245 20.76 10.37 -15.16
C GLU A 245 19.37 10.41 -15.82
N VAL A 246 18.41 9.61 -15.33
CA VAL A 246 17.09 9.46 -15.94
C VAL A 246 16.05 10.24 -15.15
N PRO A 247 15.14 11.00 -15.80
CA PRO A 247 13.99 11.60 -15.14
C PRO A 247 13.16 10.55 -14.41
N ARG A 248 12.68 10.88 -13.19
CA ARG A 248 12.07 9.94 -12.26
C ARG A 248 10.86 9.17 -12.86
N GLU A 249 10.05 9.85 -13.66
CA GLU A 249 8.88 9.28 -14.34
C GLU A 249 9.25 8.17 -15.32
N ASN A 250 10.50 8.15 -15.80
CA ASN A 250 11.03 7.18 -16.74
C ASN A 250 11.85 6.06 -16.07
N TRP A 251 11.94 6.03 -14.74
CA TRP A 251 12.63 4.95 -14.05
C TRP A 251 11.93 3.61 -14.27
N ILE A 252 12.71 2.55 -14.38
CA ILE A 252 12.21 1.17 -14.34
C ILE A 252 11.82 0.83 -12.90
N ALA A 253 10.62 1.23 -12.51
CA ALA A 253 10.08 1.17 -11.17
C ALA A 253 8.59 0.85 -11.19
N PRO A 254 8.00 0.38 -10.08
CA PRO A 254 6.55 0.28 -9.95
C PRO A 254 5.89 1.64 -10.14
N ALA A 255 4.67 1.64 -10.65
CA ALA A 255 3.86 2.83 -10.80
C ALA A 255 2.44 2.58 -10.27
N LEU A 256 1.75 3.65 -9.86
CA LEU A 256 0.35 3.55 -9.46
C LEU A 256 -0.58 3.45 -10.67
N SER A 257 -0.17 4.04 -11.81
CA SER A 257 -0.87 3.90 -13.09
C SER A 257 0.15 3.78 -14.22
N SER A 258 -0.22 3.19 -15.34
CA SER A 258 0.62 3.04 -16.53
C SER A 258 -0.23 3.14 -17.80
N GLY A 259 0.46 3.28 -18.94
CA GLY A 259 -0.22 3.40 -20.23
C GLY A 259 -0.55 4.82 -20.63
N ARG A 260 -0.13 5.83 -19.86
CA ARG A 260 -0.44 7.24 -20.08
C ARG A 260 0.60 7.97 -20.96
N SER A 261 1.82 7.43 -21.11
CA SER A 261 2.90 8.06 -21.83
C SER A 261 3.64 7.08 -22.75
N PHE A 262 4.09 7.56 -23.93
CA PHE A 262 4.98 6.81 -24.81
C PHE A 262 6.42 6.72 -24.25
N LEU A 263 6.77 7.59 -23.30
CA LEU A 263 8.08 7.62 -22.66
C LEU A 263 8.20 6.62 -21.49
N GLU A 264 7.12 5.95 -21.13
CA GLU A 264 7.19 4.90 -20.11
C GLU A 264 8.17 3.80 -20.52
N PRO A 265 9.02 3.32 -19.60
CA PRO A 265 9.93 2.22 -19.88
C PRO A 265 9.19 1.00 -20.40
N LEU A 266 9.69 0.43 -21.50
CA LEU A 266 9.18 -0.85 -22.01
C LEU A 266 9.48 -1.95 -21.00
N GLN A 267 8.47 -2.76 -20.69
CA GLN A 267 8.59 -3.83 -19.72
C GLN A 267 8.42 -5.18 -20.40
N CYS A 268 9.45 -6.03 -20.29
CA CYS A 268 9.40 -7.44 -20.69
C CYS A 268 8.85 -7.70 -22.12
N GLY A 269 9.26 -6.89 -23.10
CA GLY A 269 8.85 -7.04 -24.51
C GLY A 269 7.53 -6.35 -24.84
N ALA A 270 6.92 -6.68 -25.98
CA ALA A 270 5.74 -5.99 -26.52
C ALA A 270 4.50 -6.12 -25.61
N ILE A 271 4.43 -5.32 -24.56
CA ILE A 271 3.32 -5.25 -23.60
C ILE A 271 2.09 -4.60 -24.18
N LYS A 272 2.30 -3.69 -25.16
CA LYS A 272 1.23 -2.96 -25.85
C LYS A 272 1.12 -3.41 -27.29
N THR A 273 -0.11 -3.52 -27.79
CA THR A 273 -0.41 -3.63 -29.22
C THR A 273 -1.32 -2.46 -29.58
N LEU A 274 -0.89 -1.62 -30.54
CA LEU A 274 -1.63 -0.40 -30.93
C LEU A 274 -1.97 0.52 -29.74
N GLY A 275 -1.04 0.63 -28.77
CA GLY A 275 -1.22 1.46 -27.59
C GLY A 275 -2.02 0.80 -26.45
N ILE A 276 -2.61 -0.38 -26.66
CA ILE A 276 -3.40 -1.09 -25.65
C ILE A 276 -2.53 -2.13 -24.95
N HIS A 277 -2.53 -2.12 -23.61
CA HIS A 277 -1.86 -3.13 -22.81
C HIS A 277 -2.52 -4.50 -23.00
N LYS A 278 -1.70 -5.53 -23.09
CA LYS A 278 -2.18 -6.91 -23.07
C LYS A 278 -2.52 -7.33 -21.64
N ALA A 279 -3.71 -7.89 -21.46
CA ALA A 279 -4.21 -8.27 -20.13
C ALA A 279 -3.29 -9.22 -19.33
N TRP A 280 -2.50 -10.03 -20.01
CA TRP A 280 -1.58 -11.01 -19.43
C TRP A 280 -0.14 -10.48 -19.26
N SER A 281 0.16 -9.29 -19.76
CA SER A 281 1.53 -8.75 -19.74
C SER A 281 1.91 -8.27 -18.35
N PRO A 282 3.17 -8.42 -17.93
CA PRO A 282 3.68 -7.76 -16.75
C PRO A 282 3.58 -6.24 -16.94
N SER A 283 2.88 -5.57 -16.03
CA SER A 283 2.70 -4.12 -16.04
C SER A 283 3.48 -3.48 -14.89
N ARG A 284 3.76 -2.18 -15.00
CA ARG A 284 4.30 -1.38 -13.87
C ARG A 284 3.24 -1.12 -12.81
N SER A 285 1.98 -1.10 -13.21
CA SER A 285 0.83 -0.85 -12.33
C SER A 285 -0.20 -1.96 -12.47
N TYR A 286 -1.00 -2.12 -11.45
CA TYR A 286 -2.03 -3.15 -11.32
C TYR A 286 -2.97 -2.75 -10.18
N GLY A 287 -4.18 -3.27 -10.17
CA GLY A 287 -5.07 -3.21 -9.01
C GLY A 287 -5.24 -4.59 -8.40
N MET A 288 -5.05 -4.71 -7.08
CA MET A 288 -5.27 -5.97 -6.38
C MET A 288 -5.70 -5.73 -4.94
N VAL A 289 -6.77 -6.40 -4.53
CA VAL A 289 -7.22 -6.49 -3.14
C VAL A 289 -7.30 -7.97 -2.78
N VAL A 290 -6.83 -8.32 -1.59
CA VAL A 290 -6.75 -9.70 -1.12
C VAL A 290 -7.56 -9.84 0.16
N ARG A 291 -8.40 -10.88 0.23
CA ARG A 291 -9.07 -11.33 1.45
C ARG A 291 -8.16 -12.32 2.17
N LEU A 292 -7.87 -12.05 3.42
CA LEU A 292 -7.08 -12.89 4.30
C LEU A 292 -7.97 -13.47 5.41
N ASP A 293 -7.75 -14.72 5.80
CA ASP A 293 -8.40 -15.31 6.97
C ASP A 293 -7.82 -14.76 8.30
N ALA A 294 -8.33 -15.23 9.42
CA ALA A 294 -7.84 -14.83 10.75
C ALA A 294 -6.36 -15.20 11.02
N ASN A 295 -5.80 -16.13 10.25
CA ASN A 295 -4.40 -16.51 10.31
C ASN A 295 -3.54 -15.77 9.27
N MET A 296 -4.12 -14.78 8.56
CA MET A 296 -3.50 -14.05 7.47
C MET A 296 -3.17 -14.93 6.25
N THR A 297 -3.90 -16.03 6.04
CA THR A 297 -3.80 -16.87 4.84
C THR A 297 -4.68 -16.27 3.73
N PRO A 298 -4.17 -16.09 2.50
CA PRO A 298 -4.97 -15.61 1.39
C PRO A 298 -6.12 -16.57 1.02
N LEU A 299 -7.34 -16.06 0.94
CA LEU A 299 -8.54 -16.80 0.58
C LEU A 299 -8.98 -16.52 -0.86
N ALA A 300 -9.00 -15.27 -1.25
CA ALA A 300 -9.45 -14.79 -2.56
C ALA A 300 -8.82 -13.43 -2.88
N SER A 301 -8.88 -13.01 -4.15
CA SER A 301 -8.42 -11.70 -4.57
C SER A 301 -9.26 -11.13 -5.72
N TRP A 302 -9.33 -9.81 -5.79
CA TRP A 302 -10.02 -9.01 -6.79
C TRP A 302 -9.00 -8.17 -7.53
N HIS A 303 -9.07 -8.16 -8.86
CA HIS A 303 -8.02 -7.60 -9.68
C HIS A 303 -8.57 -6.59 -10.70
N SER A 304 -7.75 -5.57 -10.99
CA SER A 304 -7.74 -4.80 -12.23
C SER A 304 -6.44 -5.14 -12.95
N ARG A 305 -6.56 -5.79 -14.12
CA ARG A 305 -5.41 -6.38 -14.84
C ARG A 305 -4.61 -5.30 -15.56
N ALA A 306 -3.50 -5.70 -16.20
CA ALA A 306 -2.61 -4.79 -16.91
C ALA A 306 -3.30 -3.86 -17.94
N ASN A 307 -4.42 -4.29 -18.52
CA ASN A 307 -5.25 -3.53 -19.45
C ASN A 307 -6.46 -2.84 -18.78
N GLY A 308 -6.61 -2.98 -17.45
CA GLY A 308 -7.66 -2.35 -16.66
C GLY A 308 -7.35 -0.90 -16.30
N THR A 309 -8.24 -0.29 -15.55
CA THR A 309 -8.17 1.14 -15.15
C THR A 309 -8.12 1.36 -13.65
N CYS A 310 -8.58 0.40 -12.84
CA CYS A 310 -8.64 0.53 -11.38
C CYS A 310 -7.32 0.11 -10.72
N HIS A 311 -6.22 0.78 -11.11
CA HIS A 311 -4.88 0.48 -10.66
C HIS A 311 -4.46 1.25 -9.41
N GLY A 312 -3.36 0.82 -8.80
CA GLY A 312 -2.77 1.47 -7.64
C GLY A 312 -3.70 1.39 -6.42
N THR A 313 -4.22 0.21 -6.13
CA THR A 313 -5.07 -0.01 -4.94
C THR A 313 -4.25 0.18 -3.67
N THR A 314 -4.60 1.18 -2.87
CA THR A 314 -3.85 1.54 -1.64
C THR A 314 -4.60 1.24 -0.36
N CYS A 315 -5.92 1.12 -0.43
CA CYS A 315 -6.76 0.83 0.72
C CYS A 315 -7.99 0.02 0.29
N ALA A 316 -8.37 -0.95 1.11
CA ALA A 316 -9.66 -1.62 1.05
C ALA A 316 -10.31 -1.49 2.43
N LEU A 317 -11.59 -1.15 2.50
CA LEU A 317 -12.33 -0.90 3.72
C LEU A 317 -13.66 -1.64 3.67
N GLU A 318 -13.87 -2.56 4.60
CA GLU A 318 -15.17 -3.18 4.80
C GLU A 318 -15.99 -2.35 5.79
N ALA A 319 -17.16 -1.88 5.36
CA ALA A 319 -18.07 -1.13 6.19
C ALA A 319 -19.52 -1.26 5.67
N ALA A 320 -20.50 -1.26 6.55
CA ALA A 320 -21.93 -1.32 6.23
C ALA A 320 -22.29 -2.46 5.25
N GLY A 321 -21.64 -3.63 5.39
CA GLY A 321 -21.90 -4.81 4.55
C GLY A 321 -21.35 -4.71 3.12
N ARG A 322 -20.43 -3.78 2.84
CA ARG A 322 -19.82 -3.54 1.52
C ARG A 322 -18.30 -3.39 1.64
N LEU A 323 -17.61 -3.70 0.56
CA LEU A 323 -16.18 -3.44 0.43
C LEU A 323 -15.95 -2.19 -0.42
N PHE A 324 -15.22 -1.21 0.12
CA PHE A 324 -14.80 0.00 -0.59
C PHE A 324 -13.32 -0.10 -0.91
N VAL A 325 -12.93 0.28 -2.13
CA VAL A 325 -11.53 0.19 -2.58
C VAL A 325 -11.06 1.53 -3.14
N ALA A 326 -9.98 2.06 -2.59
CA ALA A 326 -9.30 3.23 -3.13
C ALA A 326 -8.33 2.81 -4.24
N CYS A 327 -8.62 3.23 -5.46
CA CYS A 327 -7.78 3.03 -6.64
C CYS A 327 -7.04 4.34 -6.94
N LYS A 328 -5.91 4.56 -6.27
CA LYS A 328 -5.14 5.82 -6.35
C LYS A 328 -4.66 6.13 -7.76
N GLY A 329 -4.26 5.11 -8.50
CA GLY A 329 -3.82 5.24 -9.89
C GLY A 329 -4.96 5.25 -10.90
N GLY A 330 -6.15 4.82 -10.49
CA GLY A 330 -7.38 4.81 -11.27
C GLY A 330 -8.29 6.03 -11.03
N ASP A 331 -7.91 6.92 -10.12
CA ASP A 331 -8.67 8.13 -9.75
C ASP A 331 -10.13 7.82 -9.36
N CYS A 332 -10.38 6.73 -8.61
CA CYS A 332 -11.72 6.34 -8.19
C CYS A 332 -11.75 5.59 -6.86
N VAL A 333 -12.91 5.63 -6.24
CA VAL A 333 -13.31 4.74 -5.15
C VAL A 333 -14.37 3.79 -5.68
N LEU A 334 -14.11 2.49 -5.55
CA LEU A 334 -15.05 1.43 -5.93
C LEU A 334 -15.91 1.01 -4.74
N SER A 335 -17.06 0.41 -5.03
CA SER A 335 -17.90 -0.24 -4.04
C SER A 335 -18.34 -1.61 -4.54
N LEU A 336 -17.98 -2.66 -3.80
CA LEU A 336 -18.30 -4.04 -4.14
C LEU A 336 -19.33 -4.59 -3.14
N ASP A 337 -20.42 -5.15 -3.68
CA ASP A 337 -21.46 -5.84 -2.93
C ASP A 337 -21.25 -7.36 -3.01
N GLY A 338 -21.68 -8.11 -2.00
CA GLY A 338 -21.70 -9.58 -2.04
C GLY A 338 -20.30 -10.25 -2.04
N VAL A 339 -19.27 -9.54 -1.61
CA VAL A 339 -17.90 -10.08 -1.46
C VAL A 339 -17.57 -10.41 0.00
N ILE A 340 -18.53 -10.15 0.88
CA ILE A 340 -18.47 -10.32 2.35
C ILE A 340 -19.31 -11.52 2.73
#